data_f688c82cb79b840724179be6431a5f30
#
_entry.id   f688c82cb79b840724179be6431a5f30
#
_cell.length_a   1.000
_cell.length_b   1.000
_cell.length_c   1.000
_cell.angle_alpha   90.00
_cell.angle_beta   90.00
_cell.angle_gamma   90.00
#
_symmetry.space_group_name_H-M   'P 1'
#
loop_
_entity.id
_entity.type
_entity.pdbx_description
1 polymer ?
#
loop_
_entity_poly.entity_id
_entity_poly.type
_entity_poly.pdbx_seq_one_letter_code
_entity_poly.pdbx_strand_id
1 'polypeptide(L)'
;MMKDNRIAVLIDADNVSDKYIKYILDEVSNDGIATYKRIYGDWTSPNISGWKAALLENAVTPVQQYGYTTGKNSTDSAMIIDAMDIMYTGSVEGFCIVSSDSDFTRLASRIRESGLTVIGMGEKKTPVPFRKACDIFTTLELLVGDGGKASRRGHRGQAASAAGQGSGPSIEQVERAVADIVTDNQNNGKATGLGEVGSRLLKRYPDFDVRSYGTNQLTKLLGEFS
;
A
#
# COMPACT_ATOMS: atom_id res chain seq x y z
N MET A 1 -6.40 -16.79 21.48
CA MET A 1 -6.86 -15.51 20.89
C MET A 1 -5.73 -15.02 20.03
N MET A 2 -5.88 -14.97 18.70
CA MET A 2 -4.94 -14.21 17.87
C MET A 2 -5.04 -12.76 18.32
N LYS A 3 -3.93 -12.15 18.66
CA LYS A 3 -3.88 -10.73 19.01
C LYS A 3 -3.92 -9.98 17.70
N ASP A 4 -5.01 -9.27 17.42
CA ASP A 4 -5.09 -8.43 16.22
C ASP A 4 -3.99 -7.38 16.27
N ASN A 5 -3.22 -7.25 15.19
CA ASN A 5 -2.15 -6.26 15.09
C ASN A 5 -2.76 -4.85 15.13
N ARG A 6 -2.24 -3.99 16.00
CA ARG A 6 -2.63 -2.57 16.04
C ARG A 6 -1.80 -1.80 15.02
N ILE A 7 -2.47 -1.11 14.13
CA ILE A 7 -1.86 -0.40 13.01
C ILE A 7 -2.12 1.10 13.14
N ALA A 8 -1.07 1.91 12.99
CA ALA A 8 -1.18 3.35 12.82
C ALA A 8 -1.33 3.68 11.33
N VAL A 9 -2.49 4.23 10.94
CA VAL A 9 -2.77 4.67 9.57
C VAL A 9 -2.50 6.18 9.47
N LEU A 10 -1.50 6.53 8.68
CA LEU A 10 -1.03 7.90 8.49
C LEU A 10 -1.16 8.25 7.00
N ILE A 11 -1.96 9.28 6.70
CA ILE A 11 -2.36 9.63 5.33
C ILE A 11 -1.86 11.03 4.99
N ASP A 12 -1.22 11.16 3.86
CA ASP A 12 -0.78 12.42 3.28
C ASP A 12 -1.88 12.99 2.37
N ALA A 13 -2.60 14.03 2.83
CA ALA A 13 -3.71 14.62 2.10
C ALA A 13 -3.28 15.38 0.84
N ASP A 14 -2.03 15.80 0.75
CA ASP A 14 -1.51 16.54 -0.40
C ASP A 14 -1.24 15.62 -1.60
N ASN A 15 -0.96 14.35 -1.32
CA ASN A 15 -0.59 13.33 -2.33
C ASN A 15 -1.65 12.24 -2.55
N VAL A 16 -2.76 12.25 -1.80
CA VAL A 16 -3.80 11.21 -1.87
C VAL A 16 -5.18 11.85 -1.99
N SER A 17 -6.04 11.29 -2.85
CA SER A 17 -7.42 11.76 -3.00
C SER A 17 -8.35 11.13 -1.96
N ASP A 18 -9.31 11.90 -1.46
CA ASP A 18 -10.38 11.52 -0.52
C ASP A 18 -11.19 10.30 -0.97
N LYS A 19 -11.35 10.09 -2.28
CA LYS A 19 -12.05 8.93 -2.85
C LYS A 19 -11.49 7.58 -2.42
N TYR A 20 -10.22 7.53 -1.97
CA TYR A 20 -9.56 6.27 -1.58
C TYR A 20 -9.76 5.91 -0.11
N ILE A 21 -10.24 6.82 0.75
CA ILE A 21 -10.23 6.62 2.21
C ILE A 21 -10.92 5.33 2.66
N LYS A 22 -12.10 5.05 2.12
CA LYS A 22 -12.85 3.85 2.46
C LYS A 22 -12.07 2.59 2.08
N TYR A 23 -11.52 2.55 0.89
CA TYR A 23 -10.74 1.42 0.39
C TYR A 23 -9.44 1.21 1.19
N ILE A 24 -8.78 2.30 1.60
CA ILE A 24 -7.60 2.25 2.46
C ILE A 24 -7.94 1.59 3.80
N LEU A 25 -9.00 2.01 4.45
CA LEU A 25 -9.40 1.46 5.75
C LEU A 25 -9.91 0.02 5.64
N ASP A 26 -10.64 -0.31 4.57
CA ASP A 26 -11.08 -1.67 4.27
C ASP A 26 -9.85 -2.60 4.05
N GLU A 27 -8.84 -2.15 3.30
CA GLU A 27 -7.62 -2.93 3.05
C GLU A 27 -6.82 -3.14 4.33
N VAL A 28 -6.61 -2.10 5.15
CA VAL A 28 -5.92 -2.20 6.45
C VAL A 28 -6.61 -3.19 7.39
N SER A 29 -7.93 -3.32 7.32
CA SER A 29 -8.70 -4.25 8.16
C SER A 29 -8.35 -5.72 7.92
N ASN A 30 -7.74 -6.06 6.78
CA ASN A 30 -7.25 -7.40 6.49
C ASN A 30 -5.97 -7.74 7.27
N ASP A 31 -5.19 -6.73 7.66
CA ASP A 31 -3.89 -6.89 8.31
C ASP A 31 -3.95 -6.63 9.82
N GLY A 32 -4.99 -5.90 10.30
CA GLY A 32 -5.15 -5.60 11.72
C GLY A 32 -6.18 -4.53 12.02
N ILE A 33 -6.09 -3.94 13.22
CA ILE A 33 -6.99 -2.90 13.70
C ILE A 33 -6.32 -1.53 13.58
N ALA A 34 -6.94 -0.61 12.84
CA ALA A 34 -6.50 0.77 12.75
C ALA A 34 -6.75 1.51 14.08
N THR A 35 -5.75 1.60 14.96
CA THR A 35 -5.83 2.27 16.27
C THR A 35 -5.56 3.76 16.17
N TYR A 36 -4.69 4.18 15.26
CA TYR A 36 -4.50 5.56 14.87
C TYR A 36 -4.98 5.73 13.44
N LYS A 37 -5.81 6.72 13.21
CA LYS A 37 -6.26 7.13 11.87
C LYS A 37 -6.06 8.63 11.76
N ARG A 38 -4.92 9.05 11.21
CA ARG A 38 -4.52 10.45 11.08
C ARG A 38 -4.27 10.84 9.64
N ILE A 39 -4.64 12.05 9.29
CA ILE A 39 -4.38 12.61 7.97
C ILE A 39 -3.78 14.00 8.11
N TYR A 40 -2.76 14.27 7.36
CA TYR A 40 -1.91 15.45 7.45
C TYR A 40 -2.11 16.32 6.22
N GLY A 41 -2.24 17.62 6.42
CA GLY A 41 -2.41 18.58 5.33
C GLY A 41 -2.65 19.99 5.83
N ASP A 42 -2.64 20.95 4.91
CA ASP A 42 -3.06 22.32 5.19
C ASP A 42 -4.56 22.46 4.97
N TRP A 43 -5.35 22.28 6.03
CA TRP A 43 -6.82 22.32 6.03
C TRP A 43 -7.39 23.71 5.71
N THR A 44 -6.56 24.72 5.58
CA THR A 44 -6.94 26.05 5.08
C THR A 44 -6.89 26.11 3.55
N SER A 45 -6.25 25.14 2.90
CA SER A 45 -6.17 25.05 1.45
C SER A 45 -7.50 24.58 0.84
N PRO A 46 -8.00 25.23 -0.21
CA PRO A 46 -9.21 24.81 -0.90
C PRO A 46 -9.07 23.43 -1.58
N ASN A 47 -7.84 23.00 -1.88
CA ASN A 47 -7.55 21.75 -2.61
C ASN A 47 -7.95 20.50 -1.83
N ILE A 48 -7.98 20.55 -0.50
CA ILE A 48 -8.33 19.41 0.36
C ILE A 48 -9.73 19.50 0.97
N SER A 49 -10.55 20.42 0.49
CA SER A 49 -11.93 20.63 0.99
C SER A 49 -12.83 19.38 0.84
N GLY A 50 -12.57 18.52 -0.15
CA GLY A 50 -13.29 17.25 -0.37
C GLY A 50 -13.15 16.27 0.78
N TRP A 51 -12.05 16.34 1.54
CA TRP A 51 -11.80 15.45 2.66
C TRP A 51 -12.76 15.60 3.83
N LYS A 52 -13.41 16.78 3.99
CA LYS A 52 -14.22 17.08 5.20
C LYS A 52 -15.32 16.03 5.46
N ALA A 53 -16.08 15.65 4.43
CA ALA A 53 -17.11 14.63 4.57
C ALA A 53 -16.48 13.25 4.87
N ALA A 54 -15.47 12.89 4.11
CA ALA A 54 -14.75 11.61 4.24
C ALA A 54 -14.12 11.42 5.64
N LEU A 55 -13.61 12.48 6.26
CA LEU A 55 -13.04 12.43 7.61
C LEU A 55 -14.11 12.11 8.67
N LEU A 56 -15.28 12.78 8.58
CA LEU A 56 -16.38 12.58 9.52
C LEU A 56 -16.96 11.17 9.41
N GLU A 57 -17.19 10.70 8.18
CA GLU A 57 -17.75 9.37 7.92
C GLU A 57 -16.85 8.21 8.38
N ASN A 58 -15.53 8.41 8.34
CA ASN A 58 -14.54 7.34 8.62
C ASN A 58 -13.83 7.53 9.96
N ALA A 59 -14.19 8.52 10.77
CA ALA A 59 -13.57 8.85 12.04
C ALA A 59 -12.04 8.98 11.94
N VAL A 60 -11.56 9.75 10.94
CA VAL A 60 -10.14 10.06 10.71
C VAL A 60 -9.85 11.42 11.32
N THR A 61 -8.76 11.51 12.09
CA THR A 61 -8.34 12.74 12.77
C THR A 61 -7.49 13.60 11.83
N PRO A 62 -7.93 14.82 11.47
CA PRO A 62 -7.10 15.74 10.71
C PRO A 62 -6.02 16.36 11.60
N VAL A 63 -4.79 16.39 11.07
CA VAL A 63 -3.65 17.09 11.67
C VAL A 63 -3.32 18.29 10.80
N GLN A 64 -3.43 19.50 11.37
CA GLN A 64 -3.15 20.75 10.66
C GLN A 64 -1.65 20.98 10.58
N GLN A 65 -1.19 21.25 9.38
CA GLN A 65 0.15 21.77 9.13
C GLN A 65 0.07 22.96 8.17
N TYR A 66 0.40 24.15 8.69
CA TYR A 66 0.43 25.34 7.85
C TYR A 66 1.65 25.34 6.94
N GLY A 67 1.44 25.61 5.67
CA GLY A 67 2.50 25.85 4.71
C GLY A 67 3.08 27.24 4.84
N TYR A 68 4.09 27.44 5.71
CA TYR A 68 4.73 28.77 5.88
C TYR A 68 5.51 29.25 4.65
N THR A 69 5.88 28.34 3.76
CA THR A 69 6.64 28.65 2.53
C THR A 69 6.16 27.74 1.43
N THR A 70 5.76 28.30 0.31
CA THR A 70 5.34 27.54 -0.88
C THR A 70 6.43 26.58 -1.33
N GLY A 71 6.09 25.29 -1.54
CA GLY A 71 7.01 24.27 -2.05
C GLY A 71 7.96 23.67 -1.02
N LYS A 72 7.69 23.79 0.28
CA LYS A 72 8.41 23.05 1.33
C LYS A 72 7.55 21.93 1.90
N ASN A 73 8.17 20.78 2.19
CA ASN A 73 7.59 19.53 2.72
C ASN A 73 7.20 19.67 4.21
N SER A 74 6.39 20.66 4.55
CA SER A 74 6.01 20.89 5.96
C SER A 74 5.04 19.83 6.47
N THR A 75 4.13 19.37 5.61
CA THR A 75 3.18 18.29 5.89
C THR A 75 3.91 16.97 6.13
N ASP A 76 4.90 16.64 5.28
CA ASP A 76 5.71 15.43 5.42
C ASP A 76 6.46 15.41 6.74
N SER A 77 7.05 16.55 7.13
CA SER A 77 7.78 16.68 8.41
C SER A 77 6.87 16.43 9.62
N ALA A 78 5.63 16.95 9.60
CA ALA A 78 4.66 16.71 10.67
C ALA A 78 4.27 15.23 10.78
N MET A 79 4.03 14.58 9.62
CA MET A 79 3.70 13.16 9.56
C MET A 79 4.87 12.29 10.02
N ILE A 80 6.11 12.63 9.66
CA ILE A 80 7.32 11.92 10.09
C ILE A 80 7.51 12.01 11.61
N ILE A 81 7.39 13.22 12.19
CA ILE A 81 7.53 13.41 13.63
C ILE A 81 6.49 12.61 14.39
N ASP A 82 5.23 12.71 14.00
CA ASP A 82 4.13 12.00 14.65
C ASP A 82 4.27 10.47 14.52
N ALA A 83 4.72 9.98 13.36
CA ALA A 83 5.02 8.56 13.17
C ALA A 83 6.12 8.07 14.12
N MET A 84 7.19 8.87 14.31
CA MET A 84 8.25 8.53 15.24
C MET A 84 7.76 8.54 16.68
N ASP A 85 6.94 9.53 17.08
CA ASP A 85 6.34 9.58 18.41
C ASP A 85 5.46 8.35 18.68
N ILE A 86 4.58 7.99 17.76
CA ILE A 86 3.75 6.78 17.87
C ILE A 86 4.64 5.53 17.97
N MET A 87 5.68 5.43 17.16
CA MET A 87 6.62 4.30 17.20
C MET A 87 7.26 4.13 18.59
N TYR A 88 7.72 5.24 19.19
CA TYR A 88 8.34 5.19 20.51
C TYR A 88 7.40 4.90 21.66
N THR A 89 6.08 5.12 21.51
CA THR A 89 5.11 4.69 22.53
C THR A 89 4.97 3.16 22.64
N GLY A 90 5.41 2.42 21.63
CA GLY A 90 5.23 0.96 21.58
C GLY A 90 3.76 0.53 21.54
N SER A 91 2.85 1.43 21.13
CA SER A 91 1.40 1.21 21.17
C SER A 91 0.86 0.49 19.93
N VAL A 92 1.68 0.25 18.91
CA VAL A 92 1.31 -0.38 17.63
C VAL A 92 2.30 -1.46 17.22
N GLU A 93 1.85 -2.42 16.43
CA GLU A 93 2.65 -3.49 15.82
C GLU A 93 3.02 -3.16 14.36
N GLY A 94 2.38 -2.14 13.77
CA GLY A 94 2.65 -1.75 12.39
C GLY A 94 2.16 -0.36 12.03
N PHE A 95 2.60 0.10 10.86
CA PHE A 95 2.23 1.37 10.27
C PHE A 95 1.70 1.16 8.86
N CYS A 96 0.63 1.87 8.52
CA CYS A 96 0.19 2.05 7.14
C CYS A 96 0.50 3.49 6.73
N ILE A 97 1.45 3.67 5.82
CA ILE A 97 1.87 4.97 5.28
C ILE A 97 1.20 5.14 3.91
N VAL A 98 0.33 6.14 3.80
CA VAL A 98 -0.45 6.38 2.58
C VAL A 98 0.02 7.65 1.92
N SER A 99 0.91 7.52 0.95
CA SER A 99 1.46 8.60 0.13
C SER A 99 2.10 8.06 -1.14
N SER A 100 2.27 8.92 -2.13
CA SER A 100 3.04 8.64 -3.35
C SER A 100 4.40 9.35 -3.37
N ASP A 101 4.82 9.94 -2.23
CA ASP A 101 6.07 10.66 -2.14
C ASP A 101 7.23 9.76 -1.70
N SER A 102 8.38 9.95 -2.34
CA SER A 102 9.64 9.26 -2.00
C SER A 102 10.24 9.69 -0.67
N ASP A 103 9.87 10.84 -0.14
CA ASP A 103 10.43 11.40 1.08
C ASP A 103 10.12 10.53 2.31
N PHE A 104 9.04 9.75 2.24
CA PHE A 104 8.69 8.75 3.25
C PHE A 104 9.52 7.46 3.21
N THR A 105 10.42 7.30 2.22
CA THR A 105 11.30 6.11 2.10
C THR A 105 12.12 5.88 3.37
N ARG A 106 12.72 6.95 3.91
CA ARG A 106 13.54 6.86 5.13
C ARG A 106 12.72 6.54 6.37
N LEU A 107 11.50 7.09 6.46
CA LEU A 107 10.57 6.77 7.54
C LEU A 107 10.18 5.28 7.51
N ALA A 108 9.78 4.75 6.35
CA ALA A 108 9.43 3.34 6.18
C ALA A 108 10.59 2.43 6.59
N SER A 109 11.82 2.72 6.12
CA SER A 109 13.02 1.97 6.49
C SER A 109 13.27 2.01 8.00
N ARG A 110 13.13 3.19 8.64
CA ARG A 110 13.38 3.37 10.07
C ARG A 110 12.37 2.59 10.94
N ILE A 111 11.09 2.57 10.54
CA ILE A 111 10.05 1.81 11.22
C ILE A 111 10.35 0.30 11.13
N ARG A 112 10.74 -0.20 9.94
CA ARG A 112 11.13 -1.60 9.75
C ARG A 112 12.37 -1.99 10.56
N GLU A 113 13.38 -1.13 10.63
CA GLU A 113 14.57 -1.33 11.48
C GLU A 113 14.20 -1.50 12.97
N SER A 114 13.06 -0.95 13.40
CA SER A 114 12.54 -1.12 14.76
C SER A 114 11.73 -2.42 14.94
N GLY A 115 11.63 -3.27 13.90
CA GLY A 115 10.91 -4.54 13.95
C GLY A 115 9.40 -4.44 13.79
N LEU A 116 8.89 -3.26 13.37
CA LEU A 116 7.47 -3.03 13.11
C LEU A 116 7.15 -3.26 11.63
N THR A 117 5.94 -3.73 11.35
CA THR A 117 5.47 -3.94 9.97
C THR A 117 5.14 -2.61 9.30
N VAL A 118 5.56 -2.42 8.05
CA VAL A 118 5.22 -1.26 7.23
C VAL A 118 4.39 -1.66 6.01
N ILE A 119 3.16 -1.18 5.98
CA ILE A 119 2.26 -1.26 4.83
C ILE A 119 2.34 0.10 4.11
N GLY A 120 2.76 0.11 2.86
CA GLY A 120 2.72 1.30 2.00
C GLY A 120 1.48 1.26 1.12
N MET A 121 0.82 2.39 0.95
CA MET A 121 -0.25 2.55 -0.04
C MET A 121 -0.02 3.83 -0.83
N GLY A 122 -0.07 3.74 -2.15
CA GLY A 122 0.16 4.89 -3.02
C GLY A 122 -0.32 4.65 -4.44
N GLU A 123 -0.32 5.69 -5.26
CA GLU A 123 -0.70 5.60 -6.66
C GLU A 123 0.39 4.89 -7.49
N LYS A 124 0.04 4.46 -8.71
CA LYS A 124 0.98 3.81 -9.66
C LYS A 124 2.28 4.59 -9.89
N LYS A 125 2.22 5.91 -9.79
CA LYS A 125 3.38 6.80 -9.93
C LYS A 125 4.38 6.73 -8.77
N THR A 126 4.03 6.05 -7.66
CA THR A 126 4.87 5.96 -6.45
C THR A 126 6.25 5.39 -6.78
N PRO A 127 7.34 6.09 -6.41
CA PRO A 127 8.69 5.67 -6.72
C PRO A 127 9.07 4.32 -6.14
N VAL A 128 9.85 3.54 -6.89
CA VAL A 128 10.31 2.20 -6.51
C VAL A 128 11.02 2.18 -5.14
N PRO A 129 11.87 3.17 -4.77
CA PRO A 129 12.52 3.16 -3.46
C PRO A 129 11.53 3.11 -2.30
N PHE A 130 10.45 3.89 -2.34
CA PHE A 130 9.44 3.87 -1.27
C PHE A 130 8.68 2.54 -1.24
N ARG A 131 8.26 2.02 -2.40
CA ARG A 131 7.60 0.71 -2.48
C ARG A 131 8.45 -0.41 -1.88
N LYS A 132 9.75 -0.41 -2.17
CA LYS A 132 10.72 -1.39 -1.66
C LYS A 132 11.09 -1.21 -0.18
N ALA A 133 10.89 -0.02 0.36
CA ALA A 133 11.08 0.25 1.79
C ALA A 133 9.96 -0.33 2.66
N CYS A 134 8.80 -0.64 2.09
CA CYS A 134 7.68 -1.27 2.79
C CYS A 134 7.82 -2.80 2.85
N ASP A 135 7.12 -3.46 3.77
CA ASP A 135 6.97 -4.92 3.80
C ASP A 135 5.90 -5.38 2.82
N ILE A 136 4.83 -4.57 2.69
CA ILE A 136 3.73 -4.74 1.75
C ILE A 136 3.49 -3.40 1.09
N PHE A 137 3.25 -3.36 -0.23
CA PHE A 137 2.86 -2.14 -0.92
C PHE A 137 1.64 -2.38 -1.80
N THR A 138 0.55 -1.63 -1.54
CA THR A 138 -0.70 -1.72 -2.29
C THR A 138 -0.89 -0.48 -3.18
N THR A 139 -1.17 -0.71 -4.44
CA THR A 139 -1.48 0.36 -5.41
C THR A 139 -2.94 0.78 -5.27
N LEU A 140 -3.19 2.07 -4.98
CA LEU A 140 -4.53 2.59 -4.67
C LEU A 140 -5.54 2.41 -5.80
N GLU A 141 -5.11 2.52 -7.06
CA GLU A 141 -5.98 2.32 -8.21
C GLU A 141 -6.51 0.90 -8.33
N LEU A 142 -5.80 -0.09 -7.79
CA LEU A 142 -6.25 -1.50 -7.78
C LEU A 142 -7.39 -1.72 -6.78
N LEU A 143 -7.42 -0.95 -5.68
CA LEU A 143 -8.48 -1.04 -4.69
C LEU A 143 -9.84 -0.58 -5.24
N VAL A 144 -9.85 0.42 -6.11
CA VAL A 144 -11.10 0.95 -6.71
C VAL A 144 -11.65 0.00 -7.79
N GLY A 145 -10.80 -0.79 -8.45
CA GLY A 145 -11.21 -1.72 -9.50
C GLY A 145 -12.04 -2.90 -9.01
N ASP A 146 -11.88 -3.33 -7.77
CA ASP A 146 -12.62 -4.47 -7.19
C ASP A 146 -14.06 -4.10 -6.76
N GLY A 147 -14.37 -2.82 -6.55
CA GLY A 147 -15.72 -2.35 -6.16
C GLY A 147 -16.67 -2.04 -7.32
N GLY A 148 -16.19 -2.07 -8.56
CA GLY A 148 -16.90 -1.54 -9.73
C GLY A 148 -17.40 -2.56 -10.74
N LYS A 149 -18.05 -3.66 -10.34
CA LYS A 149 -18.86 -4.46 -11.29
C LYS A 149 -20.24 -3.87 -11.48
N ALA A 150 -20.33 -2.64 -12.01
CA ALA A 150 -21.56 -2.15 -12.63
C ALA A 150 -21.27 -0.90 -13.49
N SER A 151 -20.72 -1.05 -14.66
CA SER A 151 -21.09 -0.31 -15.89
C SER A 151 -20.14 -0.68 -17.03
N ARG A 152 -20.45 -1.77 -17.73
CA ARG A 152 -19.93 -1.99 -19.08
C ARG A 152 -20.80 -1.22 -20.06
N ARG A 153 -20.25 -0.16 -20.67
CA ARG A 153 -20.60 0.20 -22.06
C ARG A 153 -19.41 0.91 -22.73
N GLY A 154 -18.80 0.17 -23.66
CA GLY A 154 -18.36 0.60 -24.97
C GLY A 154 -17.22 1.61 -25.06
N HIS A 155 -15.97 1.15 -25.26
CA HIS A 155 -15.20 1.63 -26.40
C HIS A 155 -14.17 0.56 -26.82
N ARG A 156 -14.39 0.08 -28.03
CA ARG A 156 -13.49 -0.82 -28.76
C ARG A 156 -12.53 0.10 -29.54
N GLY A 157 -11.23 -0.04 -29.28
CA GLY A 157 -10.23 0.75 -30.03
C GLY A 157 -8.81 0.43 -29.62
N GLN A 158 -8.17 -0.41 -30.40
CA GLN A 158 -6.74 -0.53 -30.69
C GLN A 158 -5.73 -0.76 -29.56
N ALA A 159 -5.22 -1.99 -29.58
CA ALA A 159 -3.93 -2.35 -29.01
C ALA A 159 -2.81 -1.54 -29.70
N ALA A 160 -2.06 -0.80 -28.92
CA ALA A 160 -0.75 -0.30 -29.29
C ALA A 160 0.19 -0.61 -28.13
N SER A 161 1.15 -1.47 -28.41
CA SER A 161 2.30 -1.82 -27.61
C SER A 161 3.00 -0.56 -27.06
N ALA A 162 2.91 -0.37 -25.75
CA ALA A 162 3.87 0.44 -25.01
C ALA A 162 4.29 -0.40 -23.80
N ALA A 163 5.52 -0.91 -23.84
CA ALA A 163 6.25 -1.43 -22.71
C ALA A 163 6.44 -0.27 -21.72
N GLY A 164 5.48 -0.08 -20.83
CA GLY A 164 5.44 0.95 -19.79
C GLY A 164 5.37 0.26 -18.45
N GLN A 165 6.34 0.54 -17.63
CA GLN A 165 6.62 0.16 -16.24
C GLN A 165 5.33 -0.15 -15.45
N GLY A 166 4.98 -1.45 -15.39
CA GLY A 166 3.94 -1.95 -14.52
C GLY A 166 4.36 -1.74 -13.06
N SER A 167 3.41 -1.36 -12.22
CA SER A 167 3.63 -1.29 -10.77
C SER A 167 3.75 -2.72 -10.25
N GLY A 168 4.99 -3.22 -10.08
CA GLY A 168 5.25 -4.55 -9.56
C GLY A 168 6.19 -5.39 -10.44
N PRO A 169 6.52 -6.62 -10.04
CA PRO A 169 7.36 -7.52 -10.80
C PRO A 169 6.71 -7.92 -12.13
N SER A 170 7.50 -8.25 -13.16
CA SER A 170 6.96 -8.79 -14.39
C SER A 170 6.43 -10.22 -14.17
N ILE A 171 5.53 -10.68 -15.05
CA ILE A 171 4.95 -12.02 -14.94
C ILE A 171 6.05 -13.10 -15.00
N GLU A 172 7.09 -12.90 -15.83
CA GLU A 172 8.23 -13.82 -15.92
C GLU A 172 9.09 -13.82 -14.64
N GLN A 173 9.17 -12.69 -13.94
CA GLN A 173 9.85 -12.61 -12.64
C GLN A 173 9.08 -13.35 -11.56
N VAL A 174 7.75 -13.24 -11.57
CA VAL A 174 6.87 -13.99 -10.65
C VAL A 174 6.96 -15.49 -10.92
N GLU A 175 6.88 -15.90 -12.18
CA GLU A 175 6.99 -17.30 -12.58
C GLU A 175 8.31 -17.93 -12.12
N ARG A 176 9.44 -17.26 -12.37
CA ARG A 176 10.77 -17.71 -11.89
C ARG A 176 10.83 -17.81 -10.38
N ALA A 177 10.28 -16.81 -9.67
CA ALA A 177 10.27 -16.85 -8.22
C ALA A 177 9.43 -18.01 -7.67
N VAL A 178 8.30 -18.32 -8.31
CA VAL A 178 7.46 -19.48 -7.95
C VAL A 178 8.21 -20.79 -8.23
N ALA A 179 8.87 -20.91 -9.38
CA ALA A 179 9.69 -22.08 -9.71
C ALA A 179 10.83 -22.29 -8.69
N ASP A 180 11.52 -21.22 -8.31
CA ASP A 180 12.56 -21.25 -7.27
C ASP A 180 12.00 -21.78 -5.94
N ILE A 181 10.81 -21.28 -5.51
CA ILE A 181 10.17 -21.68 -4.26
C ILE A 181 9.78 -23.16 -4.28
N VAL A 182 9.21 -23.62 -5.38
CA VAL A 182 8.79 -25.03 -5.54
C VAL A 182 10.00 -25.95 -5.52
N THR A 183 11.05 -25.61 -6.28
CA THR A 183 12.30 -26.38 -6.34
C THR A 183 12.98 -26.46 -4.98
N ASP A 184 13.04 -25.34 -4.26
CA ASP A 184 13.63 -25.25 -2.92
C ASP A 184 12.89 -26.18 -1.93
N ASN A 185 11.57 -26.17 -1.97
CA ASN A 185 10.75 -27.02 -1.12
C ASN A 185 10.89 -28.51 -1.50
N GLN A 186 10.93 -28.83 -2.79
CA GLN A 186 11.15 -30.21 -3.27
C GLN A 186 12.51 -30.75 -2.81
N ASN A 187 13.57 -29.95 -2.92
CA ASN A 187 14.91 -30.30 -2.45
C ASN A 187 14.96 -30.56 -0.93
N ASN A 188 14.07 -29.92 -0.18
CA ASN A 188 13.94 -30.10 1.26
C ASN A 188 12.87 -31.14 1.66
N GLY A 189 12.32 -31.87 0.70
CA GLY A 189 11.27 -32.88 0.95
C GLY A 189 9.95 -32.34 1.47
N LYS A 190 9.64 -31.06 1.19
CA LYS A 190 8.43 -30.39 1.62
C LYS A 190 7.46 -30.19 0.47
N ALA A 191 6.15 -30.39 0.73
CA ALA A 191 5.11 -29.99 -0.17
C ALA A 191 4.95 -28.46 -0.16
N THR A 192 4.79 -27.85 -1.34
CA THR A 192 4.64 -26.40 -1.48
C THR A 192 3.16 -26.01 -1.35
N GLY A 193 2.82 -25.28 -0.31
CA GLY A 193 1.47 -24.74 -0.12
C GLY A 193 1.29 -23.36 -0.75
N LEU A 194 0.08 -23.05 -1.25
CA LEU A 194 -0.25 -21.75 -1.86
C LEU A 194 -0.01 -20.55 -0.91
N GLY A 195 -0.31 -20.71 0.37
CA GLY A 195 -0.06 -19.67 1.37
C GLY A 195 1.42 -19.36 1.55
N GLU A 196 2.28 -20.38 1.49
CA GLU A 196 3.73 -20.22 1.54
C GLU A 196 4.24 -19.50 0.28
N VAL A 197 3.75 -19.87 -0.90
CA VAL A 197 4.11 -19.21 -2.16
C VAL A 197 3.75 -17.72 -2.09
N GLY A 198 2.52 -17.38 -1.68
CA GLY A 198 2.09 -15.99 -1.55
C GLY A 198 2.96 -15.21 -0.55
N SER A 199 3.22 -15.78 0.61
CA SER A 199 4.05 -15.16 1.65
C SER A 199 5.50 -14.93 1.20
N ARG A 200 6.12 -15.90 0.49
CA ARG A 200 7.48 -15.77 -0.05
C ARG A 200 7.55 -14.78 -1.22
N LEU A 201 6.50 -14.71 -2.06
CA LEU A 201 6.41 -13.70 -3.12
C LEU A 201 6.34 -12.28 -2.56
N LEU A 202 5.51 -12.03 -1.54
CA LEU A 202 5.44 -10.72 -0.90
C LEU A 202 6.77 -10.31 -0.24
N LYS A 203 7.48 -11.25 0.41
CA LYS A 203 8.81 -10.96 0.97
C LYS A 203 9.84 -10.61 -0.10
N ARG A 204 9.76 -11.21 -1.29
CA ARG A 204 10.68 -10.94 -2.41
C ARG A 204 10.28 -9.68 -3.19
N TYR A 205 8.98 -9.45 -3.34
CA TYR A 205 8.37 -8.35 -4.07
C TYR A 205 7.28 -7.70 -3.21
N PRO A 206 7.58 -6.68 -2.41
CA PRO A 206 6.60 -6.03 -1.53
C PRO A 206 5.40 -5.45 -2.28
N ASP A 207 5.59 -5.10 -3.55
CA ASP A 207 4.59 -4.57 -4.46
C ASP A 207 3.92 -5.64 -5.36
N PHE A 208 4.05 -6.93 -5.01
CA PHE A 208 3.33 -8.01 -5.68
C PHE A 208 1.86 -8.00 -5.29
N ASP A 209 0.99 -7.85 -6.28
CA ASP A 209 -0.46 -7.90 -6.12
C ASP A 209 -1.07 -8.63 -7.32
N VAL A 210 -1.81 -9.71 -7.07
CA VAL A 210 -2.45 -10.53 -8.13
C VAL A 210 -3.41 -9.71 -9.00
N ARG A 211 -3.98 -8.63 -8.45
CA ARG A 211 -4.88 -7.72 -9.17
C ARG A 211 -4.16 -6.98 -10.32
N SER A 212 -2.84 -6.78 -10.20
CA SER A 212 -2.01 -6.19 -11.26
C SER A 212 -1.94 -7.07 -12.53
N TYR A 213 -2.23 -8.37 -12.40
CA TYR A 213 -2.23 -9.34 -13.50
C TYR A 213 -3.64 -9.70 -13.97
N GLY A 214 -4.66 -8.89 -13.58
CA GLY A 214 -6.05 -9.07 -14.02
C GLY A 214 -6.80 -10.22 -13.33
N THR A 215 -6.26 -10.75 -12.24
CA THR A 215 -6.90 -11.80 -11.43
C THR A 215 -7.00 -11.35 -9.96
N ASN A 216 -7.92 -11.97 -9.21
CA ASN A 216 -8.08 -11.74 -7.77
C ASN A 216 -7.69 -12.97 -6.92
N GLN A 217 -7.08 -13.99 -7.55
CA GLN A 217 -6.71 -15.23 -6.88
C GLN A 217 -5.32 -15.69 -7.35
N LEU A 218 -4.44 -15.98 -6.40
CA LEU A 218 -3.11 -16.51 -6.70
C LEU A 218 -3.19 -17.83 -7.49
N THR A 219 -4.17 -18.69 -7.16
CA THR A 219 -4.40 -19.95 -7.90
C THR A 219 -4.65 -19.74 -9.38
N LYS A 220 -5.39 -18.70 -9.76
CA LYS A 220 -5.67 -18.39 -11.17
C LYS A 220 -4.43 -17.88 -11.88
N LEU A 221 -3.65 -17.01 -11.21
CA LEU A 221 -2.38 -16.53 -11.75
C LEU A 221 -1.41 -17.68 -11.98
N LEU A 222 -1.26 -18.58 -10.99
CA LEU A 222 -0.36 -19.73 -11.11
C LEU A 222 -0.83 -20.75 -12.16
N GLY A 223 -2.14 -20.84 -12.44
CA GLY A 223 -2.68 -21.70 -13.49
C GLY A 223 -2.36 -21.21 -14.91
N GLU A 224 -1.89 -19.99 -15.09
CA GLU A 224 -1.44 -19.43 -16.38
C GLU A 224 0.05 -19.71 -16.65
N PHE A 225 0.79 -20.19 -15.65
CA PHE A 225 2.19 -20.59 -15.80
C PHE A 225 2.26 -22.00 -16.42
N SER A 226 2.89 -22.12 -17.57
CA SER A 226 2.98 -23.36 -18.36
C SER A 226 4.33 -24.03 -18.15
#